data_53fa29f27a8c4a0860bcd0afb1939a14
#
_entry.id   53fa29f27a8c4a0860bcd0afb1939a14
#
_cell.length_a   1.000
_cell.length_b   1.000
_cell.length_c   1.000
_cell.angle_alpha   90.00
_cell.angle_beta   90.00
_cell.angle_gamma   90.00
#
_symmetry.space_group_name_H-M   'P 1'
#
loop_
_entity.id
_entity.type
_entity.pdbx_description
1 polymer ?
#
loop_
_entity_poly.entity_id
_entity_poly.type
_entity_poly.pdbx_seq_one_letter_code
_entity_poly.pdbx_strand_id
1 'polypeptide(L)'
;NGWLFFADRAKDYLRARGENVSSFEIERIFLKHPAIAEVAVHATGAQDAEDEIKVTAVLRDAAALTEHELCLWSIQQLPYFAVPRFIEFRAELVKNPTGRVLKYRLRDEGVTPATWDREAAGIQVRRQR
;
A
#
# COMPACT_ATOMS: atom_id res chain seq x y z
N ASN A 1 -23.20 -6.43 -10.35
CA ASN A 1 -23.57 -5.66 -11.48
C ASN A 1 -22.56 -4.52 -11.65
N GLY A 2 -22.53 -3.91 -12.83
CA GLY A 2 -21.48 -2.99 -13.20
C GLY A 2 -21.36 -1.75 -12.33
N TRP A 3 -22.41 -1.38 -11.68
CA TRP A 3 -22.43 -0.24 -10.75
C TRP A 3 -21.44 -0.39 -9.63
N LEU A 4 -21.46 -1.56 -9.00
CA LEU A 4 -20.61 -1.81 -7.86
C LEU A 4 -19.15 -1.84 -8.27
N PHE A 5 -18.88 -2.35 -9.47
CA PHE A 5 -17.52 -2.37 -9.96
C PHE A 5 -16.97 -0.96 -10.15
N PHE A 6 -17.78 -0.06 -10.66
CA PHE A 6 -17.34 1.31 -10.81
C PHE A 6 -17.02 1.94 -9.47
N ALA A 7 -17.88 1.74 -8.49
CA ALA A 7 -17.67 2.30 -7.18
C ALA A 7 -16.38 1.77 -6.55
N ASP A 8 -16.15 0.47 -6.68
CA ASP A 8 -14.95 -0.14 -6.14
C ASP A 8 -13.70 0.37 -6.84
N ARG A 9 -13.75 0.52 -8.15
CA ARG A 9 -12.61 1.03 -8.89
C ARG A 9 -12.26 2.46 -8.49
N ALA A 10 -13.27 3.26 -8.28
CA ALA A 10 -13.04 4.64 -7.86
C ALA A 10 -12.31 4.69 -6.53
N LYS A 11 -12.61 3.74 -5.64
CA LYS A 11 -11.96 3.68 -4.34
C LYS A 11 -10.55 3.16 -4.39
N ASP A 12 -10.16 2.54 -5.51
CA ASP A 12 -8.81 2.02 -5.66
C ASP A 12 -7.84 3.03 -6.26
N TYR A 13 -8.31 4.24 -6.51
CA TYR A 13 -7.42 5.32 -6.92
C TYR A 13 -7.11 6.20 -5.73
N LEU A 14 -5.84 6.58 -5.62
CA LEU A 14 -5.35 7.43 -4.55
C LEU A 14 -4.83 8.72 -5.16
N ARG A 15 -4.91 9.80 -4.39
CA ARG A 15 -4.32 11.05 -4.83
C ARG A 15 -3.10 11.33 -3.98
N ALA A 16 -1.94 11.17 -4.58
CA ALA A 16 -0.67 11.33 -3.88
C ALA A 16 0.20 12.31 -4.65
N ARG A 17 0.65 13.34 -3.97
CA ARG A 17 1.58 14.34 -4.51
C ARG A 17 1.07 14.94 -5.82
N GLY A 18 -0.25 15.17 -5.89
CA GLY A 18 -0.88 15.76 -7.05
C GLY A 18 -1.20 14.80 -8.18
N GLU A 19 -0.91 13.52 -8.00
CA GLU A 19 -1.10 12.52 -9.04
C GLU A 19 -2.19 11.55 -8.65
N ASN A 20 -2.96 11.10 -9.63
CA ASN A 20 -3.89 10.01 -9.43
C ASN A 20 -3.11 8.71 -9.57
N VAL A 21 -3.16 7.89 -8.54
CA VAL A 21 -2.36 6.67 -8.48
C VAL A 21 -3.29 5.48 -8.32
N SER A 22 -3.10 4.46 -9.16
CA SER A 22 -3.90 3.25 -9.06
C SER A 22 -3.31 2.30 -8.04
N SER A 23 -4.08 1.95 -7.01
CA SER A 23 -3.62 1.00 -6.01
C SER A 23 -3.39 -0.38 -6.62
N PHE A 24 -4.18 -0.74 -7.64
CA PHE A 24 -3.98 -2.01 -8.33
C PHE A 24 -2.61 -2.10 -8.98
N GLU A 25 -2.17 -1.02 -9.60
CA GLU A 25 -0.86 -1.01 -10.26
C GLU A 25 0.25 -1.17 -9.25
N ILE A 26 0.13 -0.50 -8.12
CA ILE A 26 1.13 -0.62 -7.06
C ILE A 26 1.13 -2.04 -6.51
N GLU A 27 -0.07 -2.61 -6.28
CA GLU A 27 -0.16 -3.97 -5.76
C GLU A 27 0.48 -4.97 -6.71
N ARG A 28 0.28 -4.81 -8.01
CA ARG A 28 0.87 -5.72 -8.98
C ARG A 28 2.39 -5.68 -8.92
N ILE A 29 2.95 -4.50 -8.71
CA ILE A 29 4.39 -4.36 -8.60
C ILE A 29 4.92 -5.04 -7.35
N PHE A 30 4.27 -4.82 -6.20
CA PHE A 30 4.70 -5.46 -4.97
C PHE A 30 4.59 -6.98 -5.03
N LEU A 31 3.59 -7.50 -5.74
CA LEU A 31 3.44 -8.95 -5.88
C LEU A 31 4.56 -9.60 -6.68
N LYS A 32 5.36 -8.81 -7.39
CA LYS A 32 6.53 -9.33 -8.08
C LYS A 32 7.67 -9.64 -7.13
N HIS A 33 7.62 -9.11 -5.92
CA HIS A 33 8.66 -9.39 -4.93
C HIS A 33 8.50 -10.81 -4.42
N PRO A 34 9.60 -11.61 -4.44
CA PRO A 34 9.47 -13.03 -4.09
C PRO A 34 9.07 -13.31 -2.66
N ALA A 35 9.26 -12.37 -1.74
CA ALA A 35 8.90 -12.56 -0.34
C ALA A 35 7.45 -12.18 -0.03
N ILE A 36 6.72 -11.61 -0.97
CA ILE A 36 5.35 -11.11 -0.75
C ILE A 36 4.35 -12.17 -1.18
N ALA A 37 3.47 -12.58 -0.25
CA ALA A 37 2.40 -13.52 -0.56
C ALA A 37 1.11 -12.79 -0.92
N GLU A 38 0.78 -11.73 -0.17
CA GLU A 38 -0.42 -10.93 -0.41
C GLU A 38 -0.09 -9.48 -0.10
N VAL A 39 -0.81 -8.57 -0.74
CA VAL A 39 -0.59 -7.15 -0.52
C VAL A 39 -1.89 -6.39 -0.75
N ALA A 40 -2.09 -5.33 0.05
CA ALA A 40 -3.18 -4.39 -0.16
C ALA A 40 -2.60 -2.98 -0.06
N VAL A 41 -2.88 -2.17 -1.05
CA VAL A 41 -2.44 -0.78 -1.10
C VAL A 41 -3.66 0.10 -0.91
N HIS A 42 -3.58 1.03 0.04
CA HIS A 42 -4.72 1.87 0.37
C HIS A 42 -4.23 3.20 0.96
N ALA A 43 -5.17 4.13 1.08
CA ALA A 43 -4.89 5.42 1.71
C ALA A 43 -4.97 5.28 3.23
N THR A 44 -4.39 6.24 3.93
CA THR A 44 -4.44 6.25 5.39
C THR A 44 -5.58 7.11 5.94
N GLY A 45 -6.34 7.74 5.07
CA GLY A 45 -7.53 8.46 5.49
C GLY A 45 -7.33 9.87 5.99
N ALA A 46 -6.24 10.51 5.63
CA ALA A 46 -6.07 11.93 5.94
C ALA A 46 -7.16 12.72 5.26
N GLN A 47 -7.86 13.56 6.02
CA GLN A 47 -9.07 14.19 5.51
C GLN A 47 -8.83 15.45 4.69
N ASP A 48 -7.85 16.23 5.07
CA ASP A 48 -7.66 17.54 4.48
C ASP A 48 -6.45 17.65 3.58
N ALA A 49 -5.74 16.56 3.39
CA ALA A 49 -4.52 16.55 2.61
C ALA A 49 -4.59 15.43 1.59
N GLU A 50 -3.59 15.37 0.74
CA GLU A 50 -3.46 14.26 -0.16
C GLU A 50 -3.32 12.97 0.63
N ASP A 51 -3.79 11.88 0.02
CA ASP A 51 -3.65 10.57 0.65
C ASP A 51 -2.20 10.21 0.83
N GLU A 52 -1.89 9.60 1.96
CA GLU A 52 -0.60 8.94 2.13
C GLU A 52 -0.80 7.47 1.83
N ILE A 53 0.12 6.92 1.07
CA ILE A 53 -0.01 5.54 0.62
C ILE A 53 0.50 4.60 1.70
N LYS A 54 -0.33 3.61 2.05
CA LYS A 54 0.06 2.55 2.97
C LYS A 54 -0.02 1.22 2.26
N VAL A 55 1.01 0.40 2.47
CA VAL A 55 1.06 -0.97 1.96
C VAL A 55 0.94 -1.90 3.15
N THR A 56 -0.07 -2.75 3.13
CA THR A 56 -0.24 -3.80 4.13
C THR A 56 0.02 -5.12 3.41
N ALA A 57 1.02 -5.86 3.87
CA ALA A 57 1.50 -7.04 3.16
C ALA A 57 1.59 -8.26 4.06
N VAL A 58 1.42 -9.42 3.45
CA VAL A 58 1.63 -10.70 4.09
C VAL A 58 2.86 -11.32 3.43
N LEU A 59 3.83 -11.70 4.25
CA LEU A 59 5.05 -12.33 3.75
C LEU A 59 4.84 -13.82 3.55
N ARG A 60 5.57 -14.39 2.60
CA ARG A 60 5.58 -15.84 2.43
C ARG A 60 6.24 -16.49 3.64
N ASP A 61 5.90 -17.76 3.87
CA ASP A 61 6.48 -18.50 4.98
C ASP A 61 7.99 -18.45 4.91
N ALA A 62 8.61 -18.24 6.06
CA ALA A 62 10.06 -18.20 6.22
C ALA A 62 10.75 -17.05 5.51
N ALA A 63 10.00 -16.09 5.00
CA ALA A 63 10.61 -14.91 4.39
C ALA A 63 11.19 -14.00 5.49
N ALA A 64 12.35 -13.42 5.19
CA ALA A 64 13.04 -12.53 6.14
C ALA A 64 13.21 -11.17 5.51
N LEU A 65 12.10 -10.47 5.34
CA LEU A 65 12.09 -9.15 4.74
C LEU A 65 11.65 -8.13 5.77
N THR A 66 12.36 -6.99 5.83
CA THR A 66 11.95 -5.89 6.70
C THR A 66 11.19 -4.85 5.89
N GLU A 67 10.45 -4.01 6.59
CA GLU A 67 9.73 -2.91 5.96
C GLU A 67 10.71 -1.96 5.27
N HIS A 68 11.84 -1.70 5.91
CA HIS A 68 12.87 -0.84 5.36
C HIS A 68 13.38 -1.38 4.02
N GLU A 69 13.67 -2.67 3.97
CA GLU A 69 14.15 -3.32 2.75
C GLU A 69 13.09 -3.26 1.64
N LEU A 70 11.84 -3.51 2.01
CA LEU A 70 10.77 -3.46 1.03
C LEU A 70 10.60 -2.05 0.47
N CYS A 71 10.72 -1.06 1.33
CA CYS A 71 10.62 0.33 0.89
C CYS A 71 11.72 0.68 -0.10
N LEU A 72 12.97 0.33 0.20
CA LEU A 72 14.09 0.59 -0.69
C LEU A 72 13.91 -0.10 -2.03
N TRP A 73 13.42 -1.34 -2.01
CA TRP A 73 13.12 -2.07 -3.22
C TRP A 73 12.07 -1.33 -4.05
N SER A 74 11.02 -0.83 -3.38
CA SER A 74 9.91 -0.17 -4.07
C SER A 74 10.33 1.14 -4.73
N ILE A 75 11.30 1.83 -4.16
CA ILE A 75 11.81 3.08 -4.75
C ILE A 75 12.37 2.84 -6.15
N GLN A 76 12.95 1.67 -6.37
CA GLN A 76 13.50 1.32 -7.67
C GLN A 76 12.42 0.90 -8.67
N GLN A 77 11.25 0.51 -8.17
CA GLN A 77 10.20 -0.04 -9.01
C GLN A 77 9.09 0.95 -9.33
N LEU A 78 8.92 1.97 -8.50
CA LEU A 78 7.79 2.88 -8.57
C LEU A 78 8.25 4.32 -8.79
N PRO A 79 7.42 5.14 -9.46
CA PRO A 79 7.71 6.58 -9.50
C PRO A 79 7.62 7.15 -8.08
N TYR A 80 8.29 8.28 -7.87
CA TYR A 80 8.42 8.85 -6.53
C TYR A 80 7.08 9.08 -5.83
N PHE A 81 6.05 9.45 -6.60
CA PHE A 81 4.75 9.77 -6.01
C PHE A 81 3.97 8.51 -5.61
N ALA A 82 4.39 7.34 -6.08
CA ALA A 82 3.71 6.09 -5.77
C ALA A 82 4.42 5.28 -4.69
N VAL A 83 5.58 5.73 -4.23
CA VAL A 83 6.31 5.02 -3.17
C VAL A 83 5.53 5.17 -1.87
N PRO A 84 5.23 4.07 -1.16
CA PRO A 84 4.44 4.17 0.06
C PRO A 84 5.20 4.86 1.18
N ARG A 85 4.46 5.62 1.98
CA ARG A 85 5.02 6.17 3.21
C ARG A 85 4.97 5.17 4.33
N PHE A 86 3.90 4.38 4.40
CA PHE A 86 3.67 3.44 5.48
C PHE A 86 3.69 2.02 4.99
N ILE A 87 4.29 1.12 5.75
CA ILE A 87 4.33 -0.31 5.45
C ILE A 87 4.02 -1.06 6.72
N GLU A 88 3.15 -2.05 6.62
CA GLU A 88 2.82 -2.90 7.74
C GLU A 88 2.76 -4.35 7.28
N PHE A 89 3.41 -5.25 8.02
CA PHE A 89 3.33 -6.68 7.73
C PHE A 89 2.31 -7.32 8.66
N ARG A 90 1.50 -8.23 8.11
CA ARG A 90 0.51 -8.96 8.87
C ARG A 90 0.58 -10.43 8.53
N ALA A 91 0.07 -11.26 9.46
CA ALA A 91 -0.02 -12.69 9.20
C ALA A 91 -1.06 -12.99 8.13
N GLU A 92 -2.13 -12.18 8.08
CA GLU A 92 -3.17 -12.34 7.07
C GLU A 92 -3.92 -11.04 6.90
N LEU A 93 -4.60 -10.91 5.77
CA LEU A 93 -5.44 -9.76 5.50
C LEU A 93 -6.90 -10.10 5.79
N VAL A 94 -7.66 -9.09 6.23
CA VAL A 94 -9.08 -9.28 6.48
C VAL A 94 -9.80 -9.40 5.13
N LYS A 95 -10.57 -10.46 4.98
CA LYS A 95 -11.25 -10.75 3.72
C LYS A 95 -12.73 -11.02 3.96
N ASN A 96 -13.53 -10.79 2.92
CA ASN A 96 -14.93 -11.17 2.96
C ASN A 96 -15.06 -12.68 2.66
N PRO A 97 -16.27 -13.25 2.77
CA PRO A 97 -16.44 -14.68 2.55
C PRO A 97 -16.01 -15.17 1.17
N THR A 98 -15.94 -14.28 0.17
CA THR A 98 -15.50 -14.68 -1.17
C THR A 98 -14.00 -14.55 -1.36
N GLY A 99 -13.26 -14.16 -0.30
CA GLY A 99 -11.82 -14.08 -0.37
C GLY A 99 -11.26 -12.73 -0.80
N ARG A 100 -12.11 -11.73 -0.94
CA ARG A 100 -11.68 -10.40 -1.34
C ARG A 100 -11.23 -9.60 -0.13
N VAL A 101 -10.08 -8.93 -0.25
CA VAL A 101 -9.54 -8.10 0.83
C VAL A 101 -10.46 -6.91 1.08
N LEU A 102 -10.76 -6.67 2.35
CA LEU A 102 -11.62 -5.56 2.77
C LEU A 102 -10.76 -4.32 3.04
N LYS A 103 -10.44 -3.61 1.98
CA LYS A 103 -9.55 -2.45 2.10
C LYS A 103 -10.11 -1.34 2.97
N TYR A 104 -11.44 -1.23 3.02
CA TYR A 104 -12.03 -0.17 3.84
C TYR A 104 -11.68 -0.33 5.31
N ARG A 105 -11.54 -1.56 5.77
CA ARG A 105 -11.15 -1.81 7.14
C ARG A 105 -9.71 -1.40 7.40
N LEU A 106 -8.86 -1.63 6.42
CA LEU A 106 -7.46 -1.20 6.54
C LEU A 106 -7.35 0.31 6.54
N ARG A 107 -8.16 0.98 5.72
CA ARG A 107 -8.19 2.44 5.72
C ARG A 107 -8.68 2.99 7.04
N ASP A 108 -9.69 2.35 7.63
CA ASP A 108 -10.23 2.80 8.90
C ASP A 108 -9.23 2.65 10.03
N GLU A 109 -8.41 1.61 9.99
CA GLU A 109 -7.36 1.44 10.99
C GLU A 109 -6.25 2.47 10.83
N GLY A 110 -6.00 2.90 9.61
CA GLY A 110 -4.98 3.89 9.32
C GLY A 110 -3.59 3.46 9.77
N VAL A 111 -2.92 4.36 10.48
CA VAL A 111 -1.59 4.08 11.02
C VAL A 111 -1.75 3.42 12.38
N THR A 112 -1.17 2.25 12.55
CA THR A 112 -1.24 1.48 13.79
C THR A 112 0.15 1.44 14.44
N PRO A 113 0.25 0.97 15.69
CA PRO A 113 1.56 0.82 16.33
C PRO A 113 2.50 -0.10 15.58
N ALA A 114 1.97 -1.01 14.75
CA ALA A 114 2.79 -1.93 13.95
C ALA A 114 3.17 -1.34 12.59
N THR A 115 2.71 -0.13 12.29
CA THR A 115 2.96 0.49 10.99
C THR A 115 4.35 1.14 10.99
N TRP A 116 5.15 0.79 9.97
CA TRP A 116 6.45 1.40 9.76
C TRP A 116 6.28 2.67 8.92
N ASP A 117 6.97 3.74 9.31
CA ASP A 117 6.86 5.04 8.65
C ASP A 117 8.18 5.37 7.96
N ARG A 118 8.14 5.50 6.64
CA ARG A 118 9.32 5.82 5.83
C ARG A 118 9.96 7.14 6.26
N GLU A 119 9.14 8.14 6.58
CA GLU A 119 9.67 9.44 6.97
C GLU A 119 10.35 9.38 8.33
N ALA A 120 9.80 8.59 9.24
CA ALA A 120 10.44 8.40 10.54
C ALA A 120 11.77 7.65 10.41
N ALA A 121 11.91 6.83 9.38
CA ALA A 121 13.14 6.11 9.11
C ALA A 121 14.17 6.96 8.36
N GLY A 122 13.81 8.19 7.99
CA GLY A 122 14.73 9.08 7.31
C GLY A 122 14.86 8.86 5.82
N ILE A 123 13.99 8.05 5.22
CA ILE A 123 14.04 7.78 3.80
C ILE A 123 13.15 8.79 3.07
N GLN A 124 13.74 9.51 2.14
CA GLN A 124 13.00 10.48 1.35
C GLN A 124 12.94 10.04 -0.09
N VAL A 125 11.82 10.35 -0.75
CA VAL A 125 11.68 10.12 -2.18
C VAL A 125 11.61 11.46 -2.86
N ARG A 126 12.24 11.57 -4.00
CA ARG A 126 12.32 12.82 -4.70
C ARG A 126 11.95 12.62 -6.14
N ARG A 127 11.43 13.69 -6.73
CA ARG A 127 11.13 13.71 -8.13
C ARG A 127 12.43 13.50 -8.92
N GLN A 128 12.40 12.52 -9.81
CA GLN A 128 13.53 12.24 -10.68
C GLN A 128 13.43 13.07 -11.92
N ARG A 129 14.55 13.42 -12.47
CA ARG A 129 14.56 14.18 -13.70
C ARG A 129 14.82 13.32 -14.89
#